data_55a9689756a80e4fc683f92b0b53c6d5
#
_entry.id   55a9689756a80e4fc683f92b0b53c6d5
#
_cell.length_a   1.000
_cell.length_b   1.000
_cell.length_c   1.000
_cell.angle_alpha   90.00
_cell.angle_beta   90.00
_cell.angle_gamma   90.00
#
_symmetry.space_group_name_H-M   'P 1'
#
loop_
_entity.id
_entity.type
_entity.pdbx_description
1 polymer ?
#
loop_
_entity_poly.entity_id
_entity_poly.type
_entity_poly.pdbx_seq_one_letter_code
_entity_poly.pdbx_strand_id
1 'polypeptide(L)'
;CDYDTVKNIHENLNEMIEQNSENPEPLALDKAEVKYLLAKSGVEEEKLETFDEQYDSAAGEHGTLLASNIASLKKFEIKTPDITIQVNPECADLVETRIIDGQKCLVIVVDDRVEINGISAKTAVSGGLPKSSTPDASDESKSDTSENEMDVPF
;
A
#
# COMPACT_ATOMS: atom_id res chain seq x y z
N CYS A 1 -12.14 10.51 2.19
CA CYS A 1 -12.12 9.19 1.53
C CYS A 1 -11.03 8.34 2.16
N ASP A 2 -11.30 7.06 2.36
CA ASP A 2 -10.29 6.07 2.74
C ASP A 2 -9.57 5.54 1.49
N TYR A 3 -8.59 4.68 1.71
CA TYR A 3 -7.79 4.10 0.63
C TYR A 3 -8.65 3.29 -0.35
N ASP A 4 -9.56 2.46 0.17
CA ASP A 4 -10.41 1.60 -0.65
C ASP A 4 -11.34 2.41 -1.54
N THR A 5 -11.91 3.49 -1.02
CA THR A 5 -12.73 4.42 -1.81
C THR A 5 -11.93 5.05 -2.95
N VAL A 6 -10.71 5.53 -2.68
CA VAL A 6 -9.84 6.15 -3.71
C VAL A 6 -9.41 5.11 -4.75
N LYS A 7 -9.10 3.89 -4.32
CA LYS A 7 -8.80 2.77 -5.21
C LYS A 7 -9.99 2.48 -6.13
N ASN A 8 -11.19 2.35 -5.58
CA ASN A 8 -12.42 2.09 -6.35
C ASN A 8 -12.71 3.21 -7.36
N ILE A 9 -12.48 4.48 -6.99
CA ILE A 9 -12.61 5.61 -7.93
C ILE A 9 -11.66 5.43 -9.10
N HIS A 10 -10.40 5.10 -8.82
CA HIS A 10 -9.40 4.91 -9.84
C HIS A 10 -9.71 3.73 -10.78
N GLU A 11 -10.13 2.60 -10.22
CA GLU A 11 -10.51 1.41 -10.97
C GLU A 11 -11.73 1.66 -11.86
N ASN A 12 -12.80 2.23 -11.30
CA ASN A 12 -14.01 2.58 -12.07
C ASN A 12 -13.71 3.58 -13.18
N LEU A 13 -12.85 4.56 -12.91
CA LEU A 13 -12.49 5.56 -13.91
C LEU A 13 -11.63 4.96 -15.03
N ASN A 14 -10.69 4.08 -14.69
CA ASN A 14 -9.90 3.35 -15.68
C ASN A 14 -10.78 2.47 -16.57
N GLU A 15 -11.75 1.76 -15.99
CA GLU A 15 -12.73 0.95 -16.74
C GLU A 15 -13.51 1.83 -17.74
N MET A 16 -13.95 3.01 -17.31
CA MET A 16 -14.65 3.95 -18.21
C MET A 16 -13.74 4.47 -19.34
N ILE A 17 -12.47 4.73 -19.06
CA ILE A 17 -11.49 5.15 -20.07
C ILE A 17 -11.25 4.02 -21.08
N GLU A 18 -11.11 2.79 -20.61
CA GLU A 18 -10.92 1.62 -21.48
C GLU A 18 -12.13 1.37 -22.37
N GLN A 19 -13.35 1.47 -21.82
CA GLN A 19 -14.59 1.37 -22.61
C GLN A 19 -14.70 2.47 -23.67
N ASN A 20 -14.15 3.65 -23.40
CA ASN A 20 -14.10 4.76 -24.34
C ASN A 20 -12.91 4.70 -25.31
N SER A 21 -12.02 3.73 -25.19
CA SER A 21 -10.76 3.66 -25.96
C SER A 21 -10.96 3.55 -27.47
N GLU A 22 -12.09 3.04 -27.91
CA GLU A 22 -12.47 2.96 -29.34
C GLU A 22 -12.95 4.30 -29.89
N ASN A 23 -13.26 5.26 -29.03
CA ASN A 23 -13.72 6.58 -29.41
C ASN A 23 -12.50 7.52 -29.64
N PRO A 24 -12.40 8.23 -30.76
CA PRO A 24 -11.30 9.16 -31.02
C PRO A 24 -11.31 10.38 -30.09
N GLU A 25 -12.45 10.68 -29.44
CA GLU A 25 -12.56 11.77 -28.50
C GLU A 25 -12.19 11.30 -27.07
N PRO A 26 -11.40 12.10 -26.33
CA PRO A 26 -11.06 11.78 -24.97
C PRO A 26 -12.31 11.78 -24.09
N LEU A 27 -12.38 10.86 -23.13
CA LEU A 27 -13.50 10.77 -22.20
C LEU A 27 -13.55 12.03 -21.33
N ALA A 28 -14.61 12.81 -21.52
CA ALA A 28 -14.94 13.97 -20.69
C ALA A 28 -16.16 13.61 -19.83
N LEU A 29 -16.05 13.84 -18.53
CA LEU A 29 -17.12 13.57 -17.55
C LEU A 29 -17.78 14.86 -17.14
N ASP A 30 -19.10 14.90 -17.21
CA ASP A 30 -19.90 15.99 -16.65
C ASP A 30 -20.07 15.82 -15.12
N LYS A 31 -20.69 16.83 -14.49
CA LYS A 31 -20.93 16.83 -13.04
C LYS A 31 -21.73 15.62 -12.57
N ALA A 32 -22.74 15.20 -13.33
CA ALA A 32 -23.59 14.08 -12.98
C ALA A 32 -22.86 12.75 -13.08
N GLU A 33 -22.04 12.60 -14.11
CA GLU A 33 -21.20 11.42 -14.32
C GLU A 33 -20.11 11.28 -13.25
N VAL A 34 -19.46 12.39 -12.88
CA VAL A 34 -18.48 12.40 -11.78
C VAL A 34 -19.16 12.06 -10.45
N LYS A 35 -20.31 12.66 -10.17
CA LYS A 35 -21.08 12.37 -8.95
C LYS A 35 -21.49 10.89 -8.88
N TYR A 36 -21.94 10.33 -9.99
CA TYR A 36 -22.28 8.91 -10.10
C TYR A 36 -21.05 8.02 -9.86
N LEU A 37 -19.91 8.36 -10.46
CA LEU A 37 -18.65 7.65 -10.25
C LEU A 37 -18.25 7.63 -8.78
N LEU A 38 -18.34 8.78 -8.09
CA LEU A 38 -18.01 8.88 -6.67
C LEU A 38 -18.96 8.05 -5.80
N ALA A 39 -20.27 8.11 -6.07
CA ALA A 39 -21.26 7.31 -5.36
C ALA A 39 -21.03 5.79 -5.56
N LYS A 40 -20.77 5.36 -6.80
CA LYS A 40 -20.46 3.97 -7.14
C LYS A 40 -19.19 3.48 -6.44
N SER A 41 -18.25 4.38 -6.23
CA SER A 41 -16.96 4.07 -5.59
C SER A 41 -17.00 4.04 -4.06
N GLY A 42 -18.15 4.32 -3.44
CA GLY A 42 -18.33 4.25 -2.00
C GLY A 42 -18.06 5.57 -1.25
N VAL A 43 -18.14 6.71 -1.94
CA VAL A 43 -18.08 8.02 -1.29
C VAL A 43 -19.37 8.23 -0.49
N GLU A 44 -19.23 8.66 0.75
CA GLU A 44 -20.33 8.92 1.67
C GLU A 44 -21.28 9.99 1.12
N GLU A 45 -22.58 9.79 1.31
CA GLU A 45 -23.63 10.67 0.80
C GLU A 45 -23.48 12.13 1.29
N GLU A 46 -23.06 12.33 2.54
CA GLU A 46 -22.78 13.64 3.11
C GLU A 46 -21.71 14.42 2.30
N LYS A 47 -20.71 13.73 1.78
CA LYS A 47 -19.69 14.35 0.92
C LYS A 47 -20.22 14.64 -0.49
N LEU A 48 -21.18 13.86 -0.96
CA LEU A 48 -21.82 14.07 -2.26
C LEU A 48 -22.80 15.25 -2.25
N GLU A 49 -23.36 15.62 -1.10
CA GLU A 49 -24.21 16.79 -0.96
C GLU A 49 -23.43 18.10 -1.20
N THR A 50 -22.19 18.17 -0.71
CA THR A 50 -21.32 19.34 -0.91
C THR A 50 -20.54 19.29 -2.23
N PHE A 51 -20.59 18.19 -2.93
CA PHE A 51 -19.85 17.99 -4.19
C PHE A 51 -20.28 18.97 -5.27
N ASP A 52 -21.58 19.22 -5.42
CA ASP A 52 -22.11 20.07 -6.49
C ASP A 52 -21.53 21.49 -6.41
N GLU A 53 -21.44 22.06 -5.20
CA GLU A 53 -20.87 23.39 -4.98
C GLU A 53 -19.36 23.42 -5.24
N GLN A 54 -18.66 22.37 -4.82
CA GLN A 54 -17.21 22.25 -5.02
C GLN A 54 -16.87 22.05 -6.49
N TYR A 55 -17.66 21.26 -7.21
CA TYR A 55 -17.48 21.04 -8.64
C TYR A 55 -17.71 22.33 -9.44
N ASP A 56 -18.77 23.05 -9.18
CA ASP A 56 -19.10 24.30 -9.86
C ASP A 56 -18.03 25.38 -9.60
N SER A 57 -17.46 25.39 -8.41
CA SER A 57 -16.35 26.27 -8.07
C SER A 57 -15.05 25.93 -8.80
N ALA A 58 -14.80 24.65 -9.08
CA ALA A 58 -13.56 24.17 -9.68
C ALA A 58 -13.61 24.10 -11.21
N ALA A 59 -14.71 23.61 -11.77
CA ALA A 59 -14.88 23.35 -13.19
C ALA A 59 -15.82 24.33 -13.91
N GLY A 60 -16.60 25.13 -13.16
CA GLY A 60 -17.68 25.98 -13.66
C GLY A 60 -18.99 25.20 -13.83
N GLU A 61 -20.11 25.94 -13.92
CA GLU A 61 -21.49 25.41 -13.95
C GLU A 61 -21.75 24.38 -15.09
N HIS A 62 -20.98 24.45 -16.17
CA HIS A 62 -21.06 23.55 -17.34
C HIS A 62 -19.70 22.94 -17.68
N GLY A 63 -18.79 22.96 -16.72
CA GLY A 63 -17.47 22.40 -16.92
C GLY A 63 -17.52 20.86 -17.03
N THR A 64 -16.64 20.31 -17.86
CA THR A 64 -16.37 18.89 -17.94
C THR A 64 -14.95 18.59 -17.49
N LEU A 65 -14.74 17.46 -16.87
CA LEU A 65 -13.42 16.98 -16.46
C LEU A 65 -12.95 15.89 -17.42
N LEU A 66 -11.76 16.07 -17.96
CA LEU A 66 -11.15 15.00 -18.74
C LEU A 66 -10.74 13.86 -17.78
N ALA A 67 -11.23 12.66 -18.03
CA ALA A 67 -10.93 11.48 -17.22
C ALA A 67 -9.43 11.23 -17.11
N SER A 68 -8.68 11.48 -18.19
CA SER A 68 -7.22 11.36 -18.22
C SER A 68 -6.47 12.33 -17.30
N ASN A 69 -7.10 13.42 -16.87
CA ASN A 69 -6.52 14.36 -15.91
C ASN A 69 -6.71 13.90 -14.47
N ILE A 70 -7.68 13.02 -14.23
CA ILE A 70 -8.01 12.51 -12.90
C ILE A 70 -7.31 11.18 -12.65
N ALA A 71 -7.25 10.30 -13.65
CA ALA A 71 -6.61 9.00 -13.54
C ALA A 71 -5.59 8.77 -14.65
N SER A 72 -4.55 8.04 -14.32
CA SER A 72 -3.56 7.57 -15.27
C SER A 72 -3.65 6.06 -15.40
N LEU A 73 -3.88 5.57 -16.62
CA LEU A 73 -3.80 4.14 -16.93
C LEU A 73 -2.41 3.55 -16.72
N LYS A 74 -1.40 4.39 -16.60
CA LYS A 74 0.01 3.95 -16.57
C LYS A 74 0.59 3.80 -15.19
N LYS A 75 0.02 4.45 -14.17
CA LYS A 75 0.55 4.38 -12.80
C LYS A 75 -0.51 4.69 -11.76
N PHE A 76 -0.43 3.97 -10.68
CA PHE A 76 -1.12 4.22 -9.44
C PHE A 76 -0.09 4.64 -8.39
N GLU A 77 -0.19 5.85 -7.88
CA GLU A 77 0.81 6.44 -6.99
C GLU A 77 0.23 6.71 -5.61
N ILE A 78 0.87 6.16 -4.59
CA ILE A 78 0.55 6.40 -3.18
C ILE A 78 1.65 7.28 -2.60
N LYS A 79 1.26 8.40 -2.01
CA LYS A 79 2.20 9.40 -1.51
C LYS A 79 1.94 9.74 -0.05
N THR A 80 3.00 9.71 0.72
CA THR A 80 3.06 10.30 2.07
C THR A 80 4.15 11.37 2.09
N PRO A 81 4.31 12.16 3.18
CA PRO A 81 5.39 13.16 3.24
C PRO A 81 6.78 12.59 2.96
N ASP A 82 7.04 11.35 3.37
CA ASP A 82 8.37 10.75 3.35
C ASP A 82 8.50 9.55 2.38
N ILE A 83 7.37 9.05 1.85
CA ILE A 83 7.35 7.82 1.06
C ILE A 83 6.52 8.03 -0.19
N THR A 84 7.05 7.60 -1.32
CA THR A 84 6.30 7.49 -2.57
C THR A 84 6.37 6.05 -3.06
N ILE A 85 5.20 5.46 -3.32
CA ILE A 85 5.06 4.11 -3.84
C ILE A 85 4.36 4.21 -5.20
N GLN A 86 4.95 3.63 -6.21
CA GLN A 86 4.33 3.48 -7.53
C GLN A 86 3.94 2.02 -7.72
N VAL A 87 2.69 1.79 -8.02
CA VAL A 87 2.11 0.47 -8.25
C VAL A 87 1.60 0.42 -9.69
N ASN A 88 1.76 -0.72 -10.34
CA ASN A 88 1.07 -0.95 -11.60
C ASN A 88 -0.44 -0.95 -11.31
N PRO A 89 -1.27 -0.19 -12.05
CA PRO A 89 -2.72 -0.12 -11.82
C PRO A 89 -3.41 -1.48 -11.78
N GLU A 90 -2.97 -2.43 -12.59
CA GLU A 90 -3.48 -3.81 -12.60
C GLU A 90 -3.18 -4.58 -11.31
N CYS A 91 -2.20 -4.10 -10.52
CA CYS A 91 -1.73 -4.72 -9.29
C CYS A 91 -2.10 -3.92 -8.03
N ALA A 92 -3.06 -2.99 -8.12
CA ALA A 92 -3.51 -2.19 -6.98
C ALA A 92 -4.05 -3.06 -5.83
N ASP A 93 -4.52 -4.26 -6.12
CA ASP A 93 -4.98 -5.26 -5.14
C ASP A 93 -3.88 -5.80 -4.22
N LEU A 94 -2.63 -5.64 -4.60
CA LEU A 94 -1.49 -6.03 -3.76
C LEU A 94 -1.26 -5.07 -2.59
N VAL A 95 -1.95 -3.92 -2.59
CA VAL A 95 -1.87 -2.93 -1.51
C VAL A 95 -3.20 -2.87 -0.78
N GLU A 96 -3.18 -3.02 0.51
CA GLU A 96 -4.36 -2.95 1.37
C GLU A 96 -4.11 -2.12 2.63
N THR A 97 -5.18 -1.63 3.23
CA THR A 97 -5.12 -0.93 4.50
C THR A 97 -5.39 -1.89 5.64
N ARG A 98 -4.53 -1.92 6.65
CA ARG A 98 -4.73 -2.69 7.89
C ARG A 98 -4.43 -1.86 9.11
N ILE A 99 -5.08 -2.23 10.22
CA ILE A 99 -4.71 -1.73 11.54
C ILE A 99 -3.81 -2.78 12.19
N ILE A 100 -2.57 -2.39 12.46
CA ILE A 100 -1.58 -3.24 13.10
C ILE A 100 -1.12 -2.50 14.36
N ASP A 101 -1.29 -3.14 15.51
CA ASP A 101 -0.96 -2.57 16.83
C ASP A 101 -1.59 -1.17 17.07
N GLY A 102 -2.82 -0.97 16.60
CA GLY A 102 -3.54 0.30 16.71
C GLY A 102 -3.12 1.39 15.72
N GLN A 103 -2.21 1.09 14.81
CA GLN A 103 -1.75 2.02 13.78
C GLN A 103 -2.33 1.66 12.42
N LYS A 104 -2.72 2.69 11.65
CA LYS A 104 -3.12 2.50 10.26
C LYS A 104 -1.87 2.25 9.41
N CYS A 105 -1.86 1.10 8.73
CA CYS A 105 -0.76 0.69 7.89
C CYS A 105 -1.25 0.44 6.46
N LEU A 106 -0.41 0.75 5.50
CA LEU A 106 -0.52 0.22 4.15
C LEU A 106 0.34 -1.04 4.08
N VAL A 107 -0.27 -2.14 3.71
CA VAL A 107 0.39 -3.45 3.61
C VAL A 107 0.48 -3.83 2.14
N ILE A 108 1.67 -4.20 1.72
CA ILE A 108 1.96 -4.62 0.35
C ILE A 108 2.19 -6.13 0.37
N VAL A 109 1.40 -6.86 -0.39
CA VAL A 109 1.62 -8.29 -0.60
C VAL A 109 2.79 -8.45 -1.57
N VAL A 110 3.82 -9.13 -1.13
CA VAL A 110 5.03 -9.37 -1.91
C VAL A 110 5.31 -10.85 -2.03
N ASP A 111 5.92 -11.24 -3.14
CA ASP A 111 6.55 -12.55 -3.31
C ASP A 111 8.03 -12.49 -2.86
N ASP A 112 8.78 -13.57 -3.08
CA ASP A 112 10.20 -13.64 -2.69
C ASP A 112 11.13 -12.74 -3.54
N ARG A 113 10.59 -12.03 -4.54
CA ARG A 113 11.34 -11.18 -5.46
C ARG A 113 11.28 -9.71 -5.05
N VAL A 114 11.88 -9.38 -3.93
CA VAL A 114 12.00 -8.01 -3.45
C VAL A 114 13.41 -7.50 -3.70
N GLU A 115 13.52 -6.31 -4.27
CA GLU A 115 14.80 -5.64 -4.49
C GLU A 115 14.82 -4.31 -3.74
N ILE A 116 15.93 -4.03 -3.10
CA ILE A 116 16.20 -2.77 -2.42
C ILE A 116 17.46 -2.17 -3.03
N ASN A 117 17.31 -1.04 -3.69
CA ASN A 117 18.42 -0.39 -4.41
C ASN A 117 19.14 -1.33 -5.40
N GLY A 118 18.36 -2.19 -6.09
CA GLY A 118 18.92 -3.16 -7.05
C GLY A 118 19.51 -4.43 -6.41
N ILE A 119 19.40 -4.60 -5.11
CA ILE A 119 19.87 -5.77 -4.38
C ILE A 119 18.68 -6.63 -3.99
N SER A 120 18.69 -7.89 -4.40
CA SER A 120 17.65 -8.84 -4.02
C SER A 120 17.62 -9.07 -2.51
N ALA A 121 16.47 -8.84 -1.90
CA ALA A 121 16.23 -9.05 -0.48
C ALA A 121 15.24 -10.20 -0.28
N LYS A 122 15.55 -11.09 0.66
CA LYS A 122 14.59 -12.10 1.10
C LYS A 122 13.67 -11.50 2.15
N THR A 123 12.38 -11.57 1.92
CA THR A 123 11.39 -11.22 2.92
C THR A 123 11.30 -12.36 3.93
N ALA A 124 11.93 -12.20 5.09
CA ALA A 124 11.74 -13.13 6.19
C ALA A 124 10.34 -12.88 6.79
N VAL A 125 9.49 -13.88 6.77
CA VAL A 125 8.27 -13.88 7.55
C VAL A 125 8.69 -14.10 9.01
N SER A 126 8.96 -13.03 9.74
CA SER A 126 9.10 -13.14 11.18
C SER A 126 7.71 -13.32 11.79
N GLY A 127 7.23 -14.56 11.78
CA GLY A 127 6.16 -14.99 12.63
C GLY A 127 6.65 -15.05 14.07
N GLY A 128 6.46 -13.97 14.81
CA GLY A 128 6.82 -13.89 16.21
C GLY A 128 7.65 -12.66 16.51
N LEU A 129 7.20 -11.91 17.51
CA LEU A 129 7.99 -10.87 18.16
C LEU A 129 9.41 -11.38 18.41
N PRO A 130 10.44 -10.58 18.17
CA PRO A 130 11.74 -10.88 18.72
C PRO A 130 11.59 -10.87 20.24
N LYS A 131 11.55 -12.05 20.83
CA LYS A 131 11.88 -12.17 22.22
C LYS A 131 13.29 -11.59 22.31
N SER A 132 13.43 -10.50 23.04
CA SER A 132 14.74 -10.01 23.45
C SER A 132 15.44 -11.19 24.11
N SER A 133 16.24 -11.89 23.37
CA SER A 133 17.23 -12.77 23.94
C SER A 133 18.29 -11.84 24.53
N THR A 134 18.16 -11.57 25.80
CA THR A 134 19.32 -11.22 26.59
C THR A 134 20.37 -12.29 26.33
N PRO A 135 21.58 -11.94 25.94
CA PRO A 135 22.66 -12.89 25.93
C PRO A 135 22.90 -13.31 27.38
N ASP A 136 22.47 -14.50 27.71
CA ASP A 136 22.90 -15.14 28.91
C ASP A 136 24.36 -15.51 28.70
N ALA A 137 25.22 -14.64 29.20
CA ALA A 137 26.62 -14.90 29.32
C ALA A 137 26.82 -15.77 30.55
N SER A 138 26.59 -17.04 30.41
CA SER A 138 27.14 -18.05 31.29
C SER A 138 28.09 -18.92 30.52
N ASP A 139 29.22 -18.36 30.25
CA ASP A 139 30.41 -19.12 29.99
C ASP A 139 30.91 -19.63 31.32
N GLU A 140 30.52 -20.80 31.69
CA GLU A 140 31.21 -21.59 32.69
C GLU A 140 32.07 -22.60 32.00
N SER A 141 33.19 -22.13 31.57
CA SER A 141 34.31 -23.00 31.28
C SER A 141 34.81 -23.62 32.58
N LYS A 142 34.28 -24.73 32.97
CA LYS A 142 34.97 -25.61 33.90
C LYS A 142 36.07 -26.31 33.18
N SER A 143 37.24 -25.77 33.36
CA SER A 143 38.46 -26.51 33.21
C SER A 143 38.47 -27.66 34.24
N ASP A 144 38.23 -28.84 33.76
CA ASP A 144 38.40 -30.04 34.53
C ASP A 144 39.87 -30.29 34.61
N THR A 145 40.46 -29.94 35.73
CA THR A 145 41.81 -30.34 36.08
C THR A 145 41.71 -31.76 36.59
N SER A 146 41.95 -32.67 35.73
CA SER A 146 42.20 -34.03 36.16
C SER A 146 43.54 -34.05 36.87
N GLU A 147 43.48 -34.01 38.16
CA GLU A 147 44.62 -34.40 38.98
C GLU A 147 44.81 -35.89 38.85
N ASN A 148 45.79 -36.21 38.11
CA ASN A 148 46.31 -37.55 38.04
C ASN A 148 47.21 -37.70 39.28
N GLU A 149 46.65 -38.13 40.36
CA GLU A 149 47.42 -38.65 41.45
C GLU A 149 47.95 -39.97 41.09
N MET A 150 49.16 -39.97 40.67
CA MET A 150 49.94 -41.18 40.66
C MET A 150 50.30 -41.48 42.11
N ASP A 151 49.48 -42.27 42.73
CA ASP A 151 49.89 -43.05 43.88
C ASP A 151 50.83 -44.12 43.42
N VAL A 152 52.08 -44.02 43.85
CA VAL A 152 53.02 -45.02 43.59
C VAL A 152 53.31 -45.78 44.90
N PRO A 153 52.67 -46.94 45.10
CA PRO A 153 53.00 -47.81 46.16
C PRO A 153 54.30 -48.53 45.78
N PHE A 154 55.24 -48.44 46.70
CA PHE A 154 56.38 -49.28 46.56
C PHE A 154 56.14 -50.68 46.90
#